data_9d4c715ee97f3988a97a316b9c18c4b9
#
_entry.id   9d4c715ee97f3988a97a316b9c18c4b9
#
_cell.length_a   1.000
_cell.length_b   1.000
_cell.length_c   1.000
_cell.angle_alpha   90.00
_cell.angle_beta   90.00
_cell.angle_gamma   90.00
#
_symmetry.space_group_name_H-M   'P 1'
#
loop_
_entity.id
_entity.type
_entity.pdbx_description
1 polymer ?
#
loop_
_entity_poly.entity_id
_entity_poly.type
_entity_poly.pdbx_seq_one_letter_code
_entity_poly.pdbx_strand_id
1 'polypeptide(L)'
;MLRKWMPLTMTMILLLVGAAACQKAITTDQSNTTEETMRMTTQEKMDIFLTRRSIRKYKPELPSQELLDKVLEAGTYAPSAMGKQSVTIVAVTNRAVRDQLSQLANKARGGDADQFYGAPAVFVVLADKSLSSNYLQDGALVVGNMQNAAHALGLGTCWINAAKGIFELEEGQALLKEWGLEGDLVGGACCIIGYPDESHETAPRKDRYVIHVD
;
A
#
# COMPACT_ATOMS: atom_id res chain seq x y z
N MET A 1 75.56 18.44 -42.19
CA MET A 1 75.05 17.32 -41.36
C MET A 1 73.81 17.82 -40.60
N LEU A 2 72.61 17.51 -41.07
CA LEU A 2 71.36 17.96 -40.55
C LEU A 2 70.72 16.76 -39.76
N ARG A 3 70.65 16.88 -38.46
CA ARG A 3 69.91 15.94 -37.60
C ARG A 3 68.42 16.28 -37.61
N LYS A 4 67.57 15.41 -38.17
CA LYS A 4 66.10 15.52 -38.13
C LYS A 4 65.61 15.23 -36.74
N TRP A 5 64.96 16.19 -36.13
CA TRP A 5 64.15 16.01 -34.94
C TRP A 5 62.73 15.49 -35.38
N MET A 6 62.35 14.34 -34.85
CA MET A 6 60.96 13.87 -34.90
C MET A 6 60.20 14.41 -33.66
N PRO A 7 59.01 14.92 -33.83
CA PRO A 7 58.30 15.48 -32.67
C PRO A 7 57.65 14.39 -31.83
N LEU A 8 57.88 14.52 -30.51
CA LEU A 8 57.39 13.66 -29.41
C LEU A 8 55.88 13.77 -29.10
N THR A 9 55.13 14.42 -29.97
CA THR A 9 53.71 14.79 -29.71
C THR A 9 52.69 13.77 -30.17
N MET A 10 53.06 12.77 -30.96
CA MET A 10 52.07 11.84 -31.55
C MET A 10 51.80 10.60 -30.67
N THR A 11 52.71 10.29 -29.72
CA THR A 11 52.55 9.09 -28.85
C THR A 11 51.64 9.35 -27.63
N MET A 12 51.46 10.62 -27.24
CA MET A 12 50.64 10.95 -26.07
C MET A 12 49.13 10.99 -26.33
N ILE A 13 48.75 11.23 -27.59
CA ILE A 13 47.31 11.31 -27.96
C ILE A 13 46.65 9.92 -28.07
N LEU A 14 47.40 8.87 -28.46
CA LEU A 14 46.86 7.50 -28.52
C LEU A 14 46.57 6.88 -27.15
N LEU A 15 47.35 7.25 -26.14
CA LEU A 15 47.16 6.72 -24.75
C LEU A 15 45.96 7.36 -24.05
N LEU A 16 45.59 8.60 -24.36
CA LEU A 16 44.43 9.28 -23.78
C LEU A 16 43.11 8.78 -24.35
N VAL A 17 43.06 8.38 -25.63
CA VAL A 17 41.85 7.83 -26.23
C VAL A 17 41.54 6.41 -25.70
N GLY A 18 42.58 5.60 -25.45
CA GLY A 18 42.42 4.26 -24.90
C GLY A 18 41.87 4.27 -23.43
N ALA A 19 42.31 5.23 -22.61
CA ALA A 19 41.84 5.36 -21.24
C ALA A 19 40.36 5.82 -21.12
N ALA A 20 39.95 6.73 -22.02
CA ALA A 20 38.55 7.21 -22.04
C ALA A 20 37.57 6.13 -22.53
N ALA A 21 37.94 5.28 -23.48
CA ALA A 21 37.13 4.18 -23.96
C ALA A 21 37.00 3.06 -22.89
N CYS A 22 38.07 2.79 -22.14
CA CYS A 22 38.05 1.80 -21.07
C CYS A 22 37.20 2.28 -19.87
N GLN A 23 37.24 3.56 -19.49
CA GLN A 23 36.40 4.14 -18.45
C GLN A 23 34.92 4.16 -18.82
N LYS A 24 34.58 4.40 -20.12
CA LYS A 24 33.20 4.38 -20.58
C LYS A 24 32.61 2.96 -20.57
N ALA A 25 33.39 1.93 -20.88
CA ALA A 25 32.95 0.54 -20.82
C ALA A 25 32.74 0.05 -19.37
N ILE A 26 33.61 0.45 -18.43
CA ILE A 26 33.47 0.06 -17.02
C ILE A 26 32.28 0.74 -16.34
N THR A 27 32.00 2.02 -16.65
CA THR A 27 30.84 2.74 -16.09
C THR A 27 29.52 2.26 -16.63
N THR A 28 29.46 1.82 -17.91
CA THR A 28 28.21 1.30 -18.50
C THR A 28 27.89 -0.10 -17.96
N ASP A 29 28.88 -0.92 -17.67
CA ASP A 29 28.66 -2.27 -17.16
C ASP A 29 28.23 -2.24 -15.66
N GLN A 30 28.82 -1.35 -14.85
CA GLN A 30 28.44 -1.19 -13.45
C GLN A 30 27.06 -0.58 -13.27
N SER A 31 26.61 0.35 -14.12
CA SER A 31 25.26 0.92 -14.05
C SER A 31 24.21 -0.10 -14.46
N ASN A 32 24.43 -0.90 -15.48
CA ASN A 32 23.53 -1.97 -15.88
C ASN A 32 23.41 -3.08 -14.82
N THR A 33 24.52 -3.44 -14.17
CA THR A 33 24.50 -4.47 -13.10
C THR A 33 23.75 -3.97 -11.86
N THR A 34 23.83 -2.68 -11.53
CA THR A 34 23.13 -2.09 -10.38
C THR A 34 21.64 -1.94 -10.63
N GLU A 35 21.22 -1.56 -11.84
CA GLU A 35 19.80 -1.50 -12.21
C GLU A 35 19.16 -2.89 -12.31
N GLU A 36 19.87 -3.88 -12.79
CA GLU A 36 19.38 -5.26 -12.90
C GLU A 36 19.21 -5.91 -11.51
N THR A 37 20.07 -5.56 -10.55
CA THR A 37 19.99 -6.04 -9.15
C THR A 37 18.85 -5.40 -8.36
N MET A 38 18.30 -4.27 -8.79
CA MET A 38 17.19 -3.56 -8.15
C MET A 38 15.81 -3.94 -8.70
N ARG A 39 15.72 -4.76 -9.74
CA ARG A 39 14.43 -5.21 -10.30
C ARG A 39 13.91 -6.42 -9.56
N MET A 40 12.74 -6.28 -8.93
CA MET A 40 12.01 -7.41 -8.35
C MET A 40 11.77 -8.49 -9.41
N THR A 41 12.05 -9.73 -9.05
CA THR A 41 11.72 -10.93 -9.87
C THR A 41 10.21 -11.07 -10.01
N THR A 42 9.78 -11.89 -10.97
CA THR A 42 8.36 -12.24 -11.13
C THR A 42 7.79 -12.88 -9.86
N GLN A 43 8.57 -13.73 -9.19
CA GLN A 43 8.14 -14.39 -7.96
C GLN A 43 7.97 -13.40 -6.82
N GLU A 44 8.92 -12.50 -6.56
CA GLU A 44 8.80 -11.46 -5.53
C GLU A 44 7.57 -10.57 -5.73
N LYS A 45 7.24 -10.23 -7.00
CA LYS A 45 6.00 -9.51 -7.31
C LYS A 45 4.75 -10.31 -6.98
N MET A 46 4.75 -11.60 -7.26
CA MET A 46 3.62 -12.48 -6.93
C MET A 46 3.49 -12.71 -5.42
N ASP A 47 4.61 -12.76 -4.70
CA ASP A 47 4.64 -12.98 -3.25
C ASP A 47 3.90 -11.88 -2.48
N ILE A 48 3.82 -10.65 -3.01
CA ILE A 48 2.99 -9.58 -2.45
C ILE A 48 1.55 -10.05 -2.25
N PHE A 49 1.01 -10.81 -3.19
CA PHE A 49 -0.37 -11.30 -3.15
C PHE A 49 -0.48 -12.64 -2.39
N LEU A 50 0.53 -13.49 -2.50
CA LEU A 50 0.48 -14.86 -1.99
C LEU A 50 0.80 -14.95 -0.49
N THR A 51 1.65 -14.06 0.02
CA THR A 51 2.16 -14.11 1.40
C THR A 51 1.47 -13.13 2.35
N ARG A 52 0.69 -12.17 1.85
CA ARG A 52 -0.06 -11.23 2.70
C ARG A 52 -1.01 -11.98 3.65
N ARG A 53 -0.97 -11.58 4.93
CA ARG A 53 -1.88 -12.11 5.98
C ARG A 53 -2.59 -10.96 6.70
N SER A 54 -3.72 -11.28 7.34
CA SER A 54 -4.36 -10.35 8.27
C SER A 54 -3.58 -10.34 9.58
N ILE A 55 -3.10 -9.16 9.95
CA ILE A 55 -2.32 -8.89 11.16
C ILE A 55 -3.24 -8.29 12.23
N ARG A 56 -3.16 -8.81 13.45
CA ARG A 56 -3.97 -8.37 14.62
C ARG A 56 -3.11 -8.08 15.85
N LYS A 57 -1.79 -8.05 15.68
CA LYS A 57 -0.83 -7.61 16.69
C LYS A 57 0.14 -6.64 16.07
N TYR A 58 0.27 -5.47 16.65
CA TYR A 58 1.03 -4.36 16.08
C TYR A 58 2.02 -3.81 17.08
N LYS A 59 3.13 -3.28 16.56
CA LYS A 59 4.02 -2.40 17.33
C LYS A 59 3.30 -1.08 17.60
N PRO A 60 3.62 -0.38 18.72
CA PRO A 60 2.94 0.87 19.09
C PRO A 60 3.29 2.05 18.17
N GLU A 61 4.37 1.93 17.38
CA GLU A 61 4.87 2.98 16.49
C GLU A 61 3.90 3.23 15.34
N LEU A 62 3.60 4.51 15.11
CA LEU A 62 2.86 4.93 13.91
C LEU A 62 3.81 4.86 12.70
N PRO A 63 3.44 4.23 11.59
CA PRO A 63 4.20 4.30 10.36
C PRO A 63 4.38 5.74 9.88
N SER A 64 5.49 6.01 9.17
CA SER A 64 5.72 7.34 8.63
C SER A 64 4.59 7.78 7.70
N GLN A 65 4.33 9.10 7.64
CA GLN A 65 3.32 9.65 6.75
C GLN A 65 3.56 9.24 5.30
N GLU A 66 4.82 9.22 4.85
CA GLU A 66 5.20 8.78 3.50
C GLU A 66 4.73 7.34 3.19
N LEU A 67 4.89 6.41 4.14
CA LEU A 67 4.43 5.03 3.96
C LEU A 67 2.90 4.94 3.93
N LEU A 68 2.23 5.69 4.82
CA LEU A 68 0.77 5.73 4.86
C LEU A 68 0.20 6.33 3.57
N ASP A 69 0.80 7.40 3.06
CA ASP A 69 0.39 8.06 1.80
C ASP A 69 0.52 7.12 0.59
N LYS A 70 1.61 6.35 0.51
CA LYS A 70 1.78 5.33 -0.55
C LYS A 70 0.68 4.26 -0.51
N VAL A 71 0.27 3.84 0.68
CA VAL A 71 -0.82 2.87 0.85
C VAL A 71 -2.16 3.48 0.44
N LEU A 72 -2.42 4.73 0.85
CA LEU A 72 -3.63 5.47 0.49
C LEU A 72 -3.69 5.69 -1.03
N GLU A 73 -2.60 6.13 -1.63
CA GLU A 73 -2.48 6.29 -3.08
C GLU A 73 -2.86 5.00 -3.81
N ALA A 74 -2.25 3.86 -3.43
CA ALA A 74 -2.59 2.56 -4.04
C ALA A 74 -4.09 2.22 -3.92
N GLY A 75 -4.73 2.60 -2.82
CA GLY A 75 -6.18 2.48 -2.64
C GLY A 75 -6.97 3.25 -3.69
N THR A 76 -6.55 4.48 -4.02
CA THR A 76 -7.25 5.33 -5.00
C THR A 76 -7.18 4.79 -6.43
N TYR A 77 -6.22 3.92 -6.73
CA TYR A 77 -6.09 3.26 -8.05
C TYR A 77 -6.89 1.96 -8.17
N ALA A 78 -7.69 1.59 -7.17
CA ALA A 78 -8.58 0.45 -7.30
C ALA A 78 -9.62 0.69 -8.40
N PRO A 79 -9.97 -0.33 -9.20
CA PRO A 79 -11.05 -0.18 -10.17
C PRO A 79 -12.38 0.06 -9.47
N SER A 80 -13.25 0.83 -10.10
CA SER A 80 -14.62 1.06 -9.64
C SER A 80 -15.62 0.87 -10.78
N ALA A 81 -16.86 0.56 -10.46
CA ALA A 81 -17.91 0.36 -11.45
C ALA A 81 -18.05 1.58 -12.36
N MET A 82 -17.84 1.39 -13.67
CA MET A 82 -17.86 2.44 -14.71
C MET A 82 -16.89 3.61 -14.41
N GLY A 83 -15.84 3.39 -13.63
CA GLY A 83 -14.88 4.44 -13.26
C GLY A 83 -15.47 5.54 -12.36
N LYS A 84 -16.56 5.28 -11.65
CA LYS A 84 -17.29 6.30 -10.87
C LYS A 84 -16.60 6.76 -9.61
N GLN A 85 -15.57 6.02 -9.13
CA GLN A 85 -14.79 6.39 -7.95
C GLN A 85 -15.68 6.74 -6.74
N SER A 86 -16.66 5.87 -6.45
CA SER A 86 -17.70 6.08 -5.43
C SER A 86 -17.18 5.98 -3.98
N VAL A 87 -15.87 5.85 -3.79
CA VAL A 87 -15.23 5.57 -2.49
C VAL A 87 -14.45 6.77 -1.99
N THR A 88 -14.62 7.07 -0.69
CA THR A 88 -13.79 8.01 0.06
C THR A 88 -13.02 7.25 1.14
N ILE A 89 -11.74 7.53 1.29
CA ILE A 89 -10.87 6.96 2.34
C ILE A 89 -10.60 8.06 3.37
N VAL A 90 -10.94 7.80 4.63
CA VAL A 90 -10.59 8.69 5.75
C VAL A 90 -9.44 8.06 6.52
N ALA A 91 -8.27 8.70 6.46
CA ALA A 91 -7.08 8.26 7.19
C ALA A 91 -7.09 8.80 8.63
N VAL A 92 -7.23 7.90 9.60
CA VAL A 92 -7.26 8.23 11.02
C VAL A 92 -5.96 7.78 11.67
N THR A 93 -5.09 8.75 11.98
CA THR A 93 -3.83 8.58 12.71
C THR A 93 -3.88 9.19 14.12
N ASN A 94 -4.89 10.03 14.38
CA ASN A 94 -5.14 10.57 15.70
C ASN A 94 -5.65 9.48 16.63
N ARG A 95 -4.93 9.24 17.73
CA ARG A 95 -5.22 8.15 18.67
C ARG A 95 -6.61 8.30 19.32
N ALA A 96 -7.01 9.51 19.70
CA ALA A 96 -8.31 9.72 20.34
C ALA A 96 -9.47 9.43 19.39
N VAL A 97 -9.38 9.86 18.12
CA VAL A 97 -10.39 9.57 17.09
C VAL A 97 -10.43 8.08 16.77
N ARG A 98 -9.27 7.43 16.68
CA ARG A 98 -9.16 5.99 16.48
C ARG A 98 -9.85 5.21 17.60
N ASP A 99 -9.60 5.59 18.87
CA ASP A 99 -10.19 4.95 20.04
C ASP A 99 -11.71 5.21 20.12
N GLN A 100 -12.17 6.41 19.75
CA GLN A 100 -13.59 6.74 19.58
C GLN A 100 -14.27 5.82 18.55
N LEU A 101 -13.67 5.61 17.40
CA LEU A 101 -14.20 4.68 16.38
C LEU A 101 -14.28 3.25 16.90
N SER A 102 -13.29 2.79 17.69
CA SER A 102 -13.33 1.47 18.33
C SER A 102 -14.48 1.35 19.33
N GLN A 103 -14.75 2.40 20.12
CA GLN A 103 -15.89 2.44 21.04
C GLN A 103 -17.23 2.44 20.29
N LEU A 104 -17.34 3.18 19.20
CA LEU A 104 -18.54 3.16 18.35
C LEU A 104 -18.77 1.79 17.70
N ALA A 105 -17.68 1.11 17.30
CA ALA A 105 -17.75 -0.27 16.81
C ALA A 105 -18.29 -1.23 17.89
N ASN A 106 -17.85 -1.08 19.13
CA ASN A 106 -18.40 -1.85 20.26
C ASN A 106 -19.87 -1.52 20.51
N LYS A 107 -20.26 -0.23 20.47
CA LYS A 107 -21.65 0.18 20.62
C LYS A 107 -22.56 -0.45 19.55
N ALA A 108 -22.08 -0.51 18.31
CA ALA A 108 -22.83 -1.06 17.19
C ALA A 108 -22.95 -2.58 17.19
N ARG A 109 -21.94 -3.29 17.71
CA ARG A 109 -21.82 -4.75 17.59
C ARG A 109 -21.95 -5.51 18.91
N GLY A 110 -21.87 -4.80 20.01
CA GLY A 110 -21.67 -5.37 21.36
C GLY A 110 -20.19 -5.69 21.61
N GLY A 111 -19.78 -5.62 22.88
CA GLY A 111 -18.42 -5.91 23.32
C GLY A 111 -17.74 -4.70 23.96
N ASP A 112 -16.55 -4.94 24.50
CA ASP A 112 -15.74 -3.94 25.23
C ASP A 112 -14.27 -3.96 24.83
N ALA A 113 -13.87 -4.91 23.97
CA ALA A 113 -12.49 -5.02 23.49
C ALA A 113 -12.16 -3.96 22.43
N ASP A 114 -10.86 -3.66 22.28
CA ASP A 114 -10.41 -2.82 21.17
C ASP A 114 -10.63 -3.53 19.83
N GLN A 115 -11.60 -3.04 19.07
CA GLN A 115 -11.97 -3.61 17.77
C GLN A 115 -10.85 -3.49 16.72
N PHE A 116 -9.84 -2.64 16.99
CA PHE A 116 -8.73 -2.38 16.07
C PHE A 116 -7.41 -3.00 16.53
N TYR A 117 -7.44 -3.90 17.53
CA TYR A 117 -6.30 -4.73 17.97
C TYR A 117 -5.02 -3.93 18.28
N GLY A 118 -5.15 -2.73 18.84
CA GLY A 118 -4.02 -1.88 19.16
C GLY A 118 -3.32 -1.23 17.95
N ALA A 119 -3.82 -1.43 16.74
CA ALA A 119 -3.24 -0.80 15.55
C ALA A 119 -3.15 0.72 15.71
N PRO A 120 -2.01 1.36 15.37
CA PRO A 120 -1.81 2.80 15.58
C PRO A 120 -2.62 3.68 14.63
N ALA A 121 -3.05 3.15 13.48
CA ALA A 121 -3.87 3.88 12.51
C ALA A 121 -4.99 3.01 11.95
N VAL A 122 -6.04 3.66 11.46
CA VAL A 122 -7.15 3.03 10.75
C VAL A 122 -7.56 3.87 9.54
N PHE A 123 -7.71 3.22 8.40
CA PHE A 123 -8.28 3.82 7.20
C PHE A 123 -9.74 3.38 7.11
N VAL A 124 -10.64 4.35 7.26
CA VAL A 124 -12.08 4.14 7.11
C VAL A 124 -12.44 4.29 5.66
N VAL A 125 -13.03 3.26 5.09
CA VAL A 125 -13.50 3.24 3.70
C VAL A 125 -15.00 3.46 3.70
N LEU A 126 -15.41 4.59 3.14
CA LEU A 126 -16.80 5.00 2.96
C LEU A 126 -17.14 4.90 1.48
N ALA A 127 -18.36 4.50 1.18
CA ALA A 127 -18.80 4.39 -0.20
C ALA A 127 -20.15 5.12 -0.39
N ASP A 128 -20.21 5.94 -1.44
CA ASP A 128 -21.41 6.68 -1.79
C ASP A 128 -22.33 5.82 -2.68
N LYS A 129 -23.43 5.37 -2.11
CA LYS A 129 -24.40 4.53 -2.81
C LYS A 129 -25.23 5.29 -3.85
N SER A 130 -25.23 6.63 -3.84
CA SER A 130 -25.87 7.44 -4.87
C SER A 130 -25.07 7.45 -6.18
N LEU A 131 -23.73 7.26 -6.10
CA LEU A 131 -22.84 7.25 -7.25
C LEU A 131 -22.75 5.89 -7.95
N SER A 132 -22.81 4.79 -7.20
CA SER A 132 -22.62 3.44 -7.73
C SER A 132 -23.52 2.43 -7.05
N SER A 133 -24.20 1.58 -7.84
CA SER A 133 -24.89 0.41 -7.30
C SER A 133 -23.96 -0.68 -6.76
N ASN A 134 -22.68 -0.64 -7.16
CA ASN A 134 -21.63 -1.57 -6.73
C ASN A 134 -20.73 -0.96 -5.65
N TYR A 135 -21.22 0.02 -4.91
CA TYR A 135 -20.44 0.79 -3.95
C TYR A 135 -19.68 -0.07 -2.91
N LEU A 136 -20.27 -1.18 -2.44
CA LEU A 136 -19.61 -2.08 -1.49
C LEU A 136 -18.46 -2.85 -2.15
N GLN A 137 -18.66 -3.28 -3.40
CA GLN A 137 -17.62 -3.96 -4.18
C GLN A 137 -16.48 -3.00 -4.49
N ASP A 138 -16.78 -1.77 -4.90
CA ASP A 138 -15.79 -0.72 -5.12
C ASP A 138 -14.97 -0.49 -3.84
N GLY A 139 -15.62 -0.38 -2.68
CA GLY A 139 -14.94 -0.27 -1.37
C GLY A 139 -14.06 -1.48 -1.03
N ALA A 140 -14.51 -2.68 -1.35
CA ALA A 140 -13.73 -3.89 -1.11
C ALA A 140 -12.45 -3.94 -1.95
N LEU A 141 -12.52 -3.49 -3.20
CA LEU A 141 -11.34 -3.40 -4.08
C LEU A 141 -10.33 -2.37 -3.58
N VAL A 142 -10.80 -1.22 -3.09
CA VAL A 142 -9.95 -0.20 -2.45
C VAL A 142 -9.19 -0.79 -1.27
N VAL A 143 -9.87 -1.49 -0.35
CA VAL A 143 -9.21 -2.14 0.79
C VAL A 143 -8.23 -3.20 0.33
N GLY A 144 -8.57 -4.00 -0.67
CA GLY A 144 -7.68 -5.02 -1.24
C GLY A 144 -6.38 -4.43 -1.77
N ASN A 145 -6.46 -3.32 -2.52
CA ASN A 145 -5.29 -2.60 -3.02
C ASN A 145 -4.44 -2.05 -1.87
N MET A 146 -5.05 -1.39 -0.89
CA MET A 146 -4.34 -0.88 0.29
C MET A 146 -3.63 -1.99 1.06
N GLN A 147 -4.27 -3.14 1.25
CA GLN A 147 -3.68 -4.28 1.96
C GLN A 147 -2.45 -4.85 1.25
N ASN A 148 -2.51 -4.97 -0.08
CA ASN A 148 -1.39 -5.46 -0.89
C ASN A 148 -0.24 -4.45 -0.89
N ALA A 149 -0.53 -3.15 -1.04
CA ALA A 149 0.47 -2.10 -0.98
C ALA A 149 1.15 -2.03 0.40
N ALA A 150 0.38 -2.09 1.49
CA ALA A 150 0.91 -2.12 2.84
C ALA A 150 1.86 -3.31 3.05
N HIS A 151 1.47 -4.51 2.57
CA HIS A 151 2.32 -5.70 2.65
C HIS A 151 3.61 -5.53 1.86
N ALA A 152 3.56 -4.99 0.65
CA ALA A 152 4.75 -4.69 -0.15
C ALA A 152 5.70 -3.69 0.53
N LEU A 153 5.16 -2.82 1.40
CA LEU A 153 5.92 -1.84 2.18
C LEU A 153 6.31 -2.34 3.59
N GLY A 154 6.10 -3.63 3.90
CA GLY A 154 6.44 -4.22 5.20
C GLY A 154 5.47 -3.86 6.33
N LEU A 155 4.29 -3.31 6.00
CA LEU A 155 3.23 -3.00 6.97
C LEU A 155 2.23 -4.14 7.08
N GLY A 156 1.66 -4.31 8.28
CA GLY A 156 0.57 -5.23 8.56
C GLY A 156 -0.79 -4.54 8.46
N THR A 157 -1.78 -5.27 7.95
CA THR A 157 -3.17 -4.79 7.85
C THR A 157 -4.17 -5.88 8.22
N CYS A 158 -5.36 -5.45 8.62
CA CYS A 158 -6.52 -6.34 8.71
C CYS A 158 -7.80 -5.59 8.29
N TRP A 159 -8.68 -6.30 7.60
CA TRP A 159 -10.06 -5.85 7.36
C TRP A 159 -10.88 -5.99 8.64
N ILE A 160 -11.47 -4.89 9.11
CA ILE A 160 -12.40 -4.89 10.22
C ILE A 160 -13.78 -4.48 9.70
N ASN A 161 -14.73 -5.39 9.81
CA ASN A 161 -16.09 -5.18 9.31
C ASN A 161 -16.95 -4.37 10.31
N ALA A 162 -16.47 -3.18 10.70
CA ALA A 162 -17.13 -2.34 11.69
C ALA A 162 -17.74 -1.06 11.11
N ALA A 163 -17.22 -0.58 9.98
CA ALA A 163 -17.56 0.73 9.44
C ALA A 163 -19.07 0.91 9.23
N LYS A 164 -19.77 -0.08 8.69
CA LYS A 164 -21.22 0.00 8.48
C LYS A 164 -21.94 0.32 9.80
N GLY A 165 -21.72 -0.47 10.84
CA GLY A 165 -22.38 -0.28 12.13
C GLY A 165 -22.00 1.04 12.80
N ILE A 166 -20.74 1.48 12.69
CA ILE A 166 -20.30 2.77 13.23
C ILE A 166 -21.10 3.92 12.60
N PHE A 167 -21.21 3.94 11.27
CA PHE A 167 -21.84 5.05 10.55
C PHE A 167 -23.36 4.89 10.39
N GLU A 168 -23.98 3.86 10.94
CA GLU A 168 -25.42 3.77 11.20
C GLU A 168 -25.84 4.41 12.55
N LEU A 169 -24.86 4.68 13.45
CA LEU A 169 -25.11 5.39 14.71
C LEU A 169 -25.16 6.92 14.48
N GLU A 170 -25.91 7.62 15.32
CA GLU A 170 -25.99 9.10 15.29
C GLU A 170 -24.60 9.74 15.50
N GLU A 171 -23.79 9.20 16.41
CA GLU A 171 -22.43 9.68 16.66
C GLU A 171 -21.51 9.45 15.44
N GLY A 172 -21.66 8.34 14.74
CA GLY A 172 -20.94 8.10 13.49
C GLY A 172 -21.34 9.09 12.40
N GLN A 173 -22.62 9.41 12.28
CA GLN A 173 -23.11 10.45 11.36
C GLN A 173 -22.58 11.85 11.75
N ALA A 174 -22.43 12.13 13.05
CA ALA A 174 -21.83 13.38 13.50
C ALA A 174 -20.36 13.49 13.09
N LEU A 175 -19.59 12.40 13.15
CA LEU A 175 -18.21 12.36 12.65
C LEU A 175 -18.11 12.66 11.15
N LEU A 176 -19.02 12.12 10.32
CA LEU A 176 -19.02 12.43 8.89
C LEU A 176 -19.18 13.94 8.64
N LYS A 177 -20.07 14.60 9.38
CA LYS A 177 -20.29 16.04 9.31
C LYS A 177 -19.07 16.84 9.81
N GLU A 178 -18.44 16.40 10.91
CA GLU A 178 -17.22 17.00 11.45
C GLU A 178 -16.06 16.92 10.45
N TRP A 179 -15.97 15.82 9.70
CA TRP A 179 -14.97 15.62 8.66
C TRP A 179 -15.33 16.34 7.34
N GLY A 180 -16.47 17.04 7.28
CA GLY A 180 -16.91 17.75 6.09
C GLY A 180 -17.32 16.84 4.93
N LEU A 181 -17.75 15.61 5.25
CA LEU A 181 -18.16 14.62 4.25
C LEU A 181 -19.66 14.71 4.01
N GLU A 182 -20.03 14.87 2.76
CA GLU A 182 -21.41 14.92 2.27
C GLU A 182 -21.69 13.73 1.34
N GLY A 183 -22.97 13.42 1.12
CA GLY A 183 -23.42 12.33 0.23
C GLY A 183 -24.16 11.23 0.97
N ASP A 184 -24.58 10.22 0.21
CA ASP A 184 -25.27 9.04 0.75
C ASP A 184 -24.23 7.96 1.15
N LEU A 185 -23.40 8.32 2.12
CA LEU A 185 -22.22 7.55 2.52
C LEU A 185 -22.59 6.35 3.41
N VAL A 186 -22.05 5.21 3.05
CA VAL A 186 -22.16 3.96 3.82
C VAL A 186 -20.78 3.49 4.21
N GLY A 187 -20.61 3.04 5.45
CA GLY A 187 -19.38 2.41 5.89
C GLY A 187 -19.13 1.08 5.18
N GLY A 188 -18.07 1.01 4.37
CA GLY A 188 -17.63 -0.21 3.70
C GLY A 188 -16.79 -1.10 4.60
N ALA A 189 -15.69 -0.57 5.13
CA ALA A 189 -14.77 -1.28 6.00
C ALA A 189 -13.88 -0.33 6.79
N CYS A 190 -13.25 -0.85 7.87
CA CYS A 190 -12.08 -0.24 8.46
C CYS A 190 -10.86 -1.11 8.13
N CYS A 191 -9.84 -0.53 7.50
CA CYS A 191 -8.55 -1.17 7.26
C CYS A 191 -7.58 -0.69 8.35
N ILE A 192 -7.30 -1.52 9.35
CA ILE A 192 -6.30 -1.21 10.38
C ILE A 192 -4.90 -1.43 9.83
N ILE A 193 -3.94 -0.59 10.26
CA ILE A 193 -2.59 -0.58 9.70
C ILE A 193 -1.54 -0.19 10.74
N GLY A 194 -0.37 -0.81 10.67
CA GLY A 194 0.78 -0.56 11.53
C GLY A 194 1.94 -1.49 11.20
N TYR A 195 3.04 -1.37 11.94
CA TYR A 195 4.12 -2.34 11.86
C TYR A 195 3.68 -3.65 12.52
N PRO A 196 3.80 -4.80 11.83
CA PRO A 196 3.37 -6.09 12.38
C PRO A 196 4.25 -6.50 13.57
N ASP A 197 3.63 -7.06 14.62
CA ASP A 197 4.30 -7.71 15.76
C ASP A 197 3.92 -9.20 15.86
N GLU A 198 3.51 -9.76 14.74
CA GLU A 198 3.23 -11.18 14.54
C GLU A 198 3.47 -11.57 13.09
N SER A 199 3.59 -12.86 12.84
CA SER A 199 3.63 -13.44 11.49
C SER A 199 2.74 -14.66 11.42
N HIS A 200 2.18 -14.93 10.25
CA HIS A 200 1.31 -16.09 10.03
C HIS A 200 1.73 -16.85 8.78
N GLU A 201 1.75 -18.17 8.91
CA GLU A 201 1.95 -19.05 7.76
C GLU A 201 0.77 -19.02 6.78
N THR A 202 1.05 -19.43 5.56
CA THR A 202 0.02 -19.56 4.53
C THR A 202 -0.84 -20.78 4.80
N ALA A 203 -2.13 -20.58 5.07
CA ALA A 203 -3.07 -21.68 5.12
C ALA A 203 -3.21 -22.34 3.75
N PRO A 204 -3.38 -23.66 3.68
CA PRO A 204 -3.62 -24.34 2.42
C PRO A 204 -4.88 -23.82 1.73
N ARG A 205 -4.86 -23.85 0.41
CA ARG A 205 -6.06 -23.50 -0.37
C ARG A 205 -7.00 -24.71 -0.41
N LYS A 206 -8.31 -24.45 -0.43
CA LYS A 206 -9.31 -25.52 -0.56
C LYS A 206 -9.18 -26.20 -1.91
N ASP A 207 -9.51 -27.49 -1.97
CA ASP A 207 -9.61 -28.21 -3.23
C ASP A 207 -10.65 -27.56 -4.15
N ARG A 208 -10.40 -27.62 -5.46
CA ARG A 208 -11.28 -27.05 -6.49
C ARG A 208 -11.61 -25.55 -6.26
N TYR A 209 -10.62 -24.79 -5.80
CA TYR A 209 -10.76 -23.33 -5.70
C TYR A 209 -10.94 -22.67 -7.09
N VAL A 210 -10.31 -23.28 -8.11
CA VAL A 210 -10.43 -22.90 -9.52
C VAL A 210 -10.98 -24.11 -10.29
N ILE A 211 -11.89 -23.84 -11.20
CA ILE A 211 -12.43 -24.84 -12.14
C ILE A 211 -12.11 -24.33 -13.53
N HIS A 212 -11.45 -25.17 -14.34
CA HIS A 212 -11.24 -24.91 -15.76
C HIS A 212 -12.40 -25.53 -16.54
N VAL A 213 -12.94 -24.79 -17.48
CA VAL A 213 -13.98 -25.23 -18.42
C VAL A 213 -13.41 -24.94 -19.81
N ASP A 214 -13.16 -26.02 -20.57
CA ASP A 214 -12.57 -25.98 -21.92
C ASP A 214 -13.68 -26.03 -22.99
#